data_d604591bec5396923f04b9ad088ffcd6
#
_entry.id   d604591bec5396923f04b9ad088ffcd6
#
_cell.length_a   1.000
_cell.length_b   1.000
_cell.length_c   1.000
_cell.angle_alpha   90.00
_cell.angle_beta   90.00
_cell.angle_gamma   90.00
#
_symmetry.space_group_name_H-M   'P 1'
#
loop_
_entity.id
_entity.type
_entity.pdbx_description
1 polymer ?
#
loop_
_entity_poly.entity_id
_entity_poly.type
_entity_poly.pdbx_seq_one_letter_code
_entity_poly.pdbx_strand_id
1 'polypeptide(L)' 'MENYVNIKWQDGVIPELGRNGVRVSEAIEVVLNQLKGYQEKFPCRENAISITKLEEAIMWQEKRTTDRIKRGVEGQHVI' A
#
# COMPACT_ATOMS: atom_id res chain seq x y z
N MET A 1 -12.11 -10.47 -18.63
CA MET A 1 -10.76 -9.99 -18.81
C MET A 1 -9.93 -10.36 -17.62
N GLU A 2 -9.09 -11.31 -17.83
CA GLU A 2 -8.33 -11.89 -16.75
C GLU A 2 -7.21 -11.02 -16.19
N ASN A 3 -6.87 -9.91 -16.84
CA ASN A 3 -5.75 -9.07 -16.42
C ASN A 3 -6.13 -7.69 -15.91
N TYR A 4 -7.38 -7.51 -15.50
CA TYR A 4 -7.78 -6.20 -14.99
C TYR A 4 -7.15 -5.90 -13.64
N VAL A 5 -7.57 -6.63 -12.64
CA VAL A 5 -6.98 -6.53 -11.30
C VAL A 5 -6.99 -7.92 -10.70
N ASN A 6 -5.85 -8.36 -10.24
CA ASN A 6 -5.73 -9.66 -9.61
C ASN A 6 -4.78 -9.52 -8.44
N ILE A 7 -5.34 -9.52 -7.22
CA ILE A 7 -4.56 -9.27 -6.01
C ILE A 7 -4.64 -10.48 -5.10
N LYS A 8 -3.48 -10.91 -4.62
CA LYS A 8 -3.39 -11.86 -3.53
C LYS A 8 -2.80 -11.14 -2.33
N TRP A 9 -3.60 -10.97 -1.29
CA TRP A 9 -3.15 -10.29 -0.09
C TRP A 9 -2.20 -11.15 0.73
N GLN A 10 -1.24 -10.48 1.39
CA GLN A 10 -0.39 -11.15 2.35
C GLN A 10 -1.26 -11.71 3.49
N ASP A 11 -1.13 -13.01 3.74
CA ASP A 11 -1.89 -13.71 4.78
C ASP A 11 -0.92 -14.12 5.88
N GLY A 12 -1.09 -13.51 7.05
CA GLY A 12 -0.20 -13.72 8.18
C GLY A 12 1.04 -12.85 8.13
N VAL A 13 1.89 -13.00 9.12
CA VAL A 13 3.09 -12.18 9.27
C VAL A 13 4.27 -12.79 8.52
N ILE A 14 5.03 -11.92 7.85
CA ILE A 14 6.14 -12.36 7.01
C ILE A 14 7.24 -13.08 7.79
N PRO A 15 7.65 -12.63 8.99
CA PRO A 15 8.67 -13.36 9.74
C PRO A 15 8.31 -14.80 10.09
N GLU A 16 7.02 -15.12 10.28
CA GLU A 16 6.57 -16.47 10.59
C GLU A 16 6.27 -17.30 9.34
N LEU A 17 5.52 -16.73 8.40
CA LEU A 17 4.93 -17.47 7.29
C LEU A 17 5.60 -17.19 5.95
N GLY A 18 6.53 -16.25 5.92
CA GLY A 18 7.14 -15.80 4.69
C GLY A 18 6.21 -14.95 3.85
N ARG A 19 6.72 -14.49 2.74
CA ARG A 19 5.98 -13.65 1.81
C ARG A 19 5.04 -14.52 0.96
N ASN A 20 3.73 -14.31 1.09
CA ASN A 20 2.76 -15.08 0.32
C ASN A 20 1.75 -14.22 -0.43
N GLY A 21 1.90 -12.91 -0.38
CA GLY A 21 1.01 -12.00 -1.08
C GLY A 21 1.49 -10.56 -0.97
N VAL A 22 0.64 -9.62 -1.39
CA VAL A 22 0.98 -8.20 -1.33
C VAL A 22 0.44 -7.58 -0.04
N ARG A 23 1.18 -6.59 0.48
CA ARG A 23 0.70 -5.75 1.57
C ARG A 23 -0.18 -4.66 1.01
N VAL A 24 -1.08 -4.13 1.86
CA VAL A 24 -1.99 -3.04 1.45
C VAL A 24 -1.20 -1.83 0.94
N SER A 25 -0.13 -1.42 1.62
CA SER A 25 0.68 -0.29 1.19
C SER A 25 1.28 -0.49 -0.20
N GLU A 26 1.67 -1.70 -0.53
CA GLU A 26 2.19 -2.02 -1.85
C GLU A 26 1.12 -1.91 -2.94
N ALA A 27 -0.10 -2.38 -2.64
CA ALA A 27 -1.22 -2.26 -3.57
C ALA A 27 -1.59 -0.80 -3.79
N ILE A 28 -1.59 0.00 -2.74
CA ILE A 28 -1.84 1.45 -2.85
C ILE A 28 -0.78 2.09 -3.73
N GLU A 29 0.47 1.70 -3.60
CA GLU A 29 1.56 2.26 -4.41
C GLU A 29 1.38 1.95 -5.89
N VAL A 30 0.91 0.77 -6.24
CA VAL A 30 0.62 0.40 -7.64
C VAL A 30 -0.46 1.33 -8.20
N VAL A 31 -1.54 1.54 -7.46
CA VAL A 31 -2.62 2.44 -7.86
C VAL A 31 -2.12 3.88 -7.98
N LEU A 32 -1.33 4.33 -7.01
CA LEU A 32 -0.74 5.67 -7.02
C LEU A 32 0.12 5.91 -8.26
N ASN A 33 0.96 4.97 -8.61
CA ASN A 33 1.83 5.10 -9.78
C ASN A 33 1.01 5.17 -11.06
N GLN A 34 -0.09 4.43 -11.16
CA GLN A 34 -0.98 4.49 -12.31
C GLN A 34 -1.64 5.86 -12.42
N LEU A 35 -2.12 6.42 -11.30
CA LEU A 35 -2.70 7.76 -11.27
C LEU A 35 -1.68 8.84 -11.64
N LYS A 36 -0.45 8.71 -11.17
CA LYS A 36 0.62 9.64 -11.55
C LYS A 36 0.86 9.63 -13.05
N GLY A 37 0.83 8.45 -13.67
CA GLY A 37 0.95 8.33 -15.12
C GLY A 37 -0.18 9.02 -15.87
N TYR A 38 -1.41 8.86 -15.40
CA TYR A 38 -2.56 9.56 -15.99
C TYR A 38 -2.47 11.07 -15.78
N GLN A 39 -2.05 11.51 -14.59
CA GLN A 39 -1.93 12.92 -14.29
C GLN A 39 -0.88 13.59 -15.19
N GLU A 40 0.19 12.90 -15.52
CA GLU A 40 1.19 13.42 -16.43
C GLU A 40 0.63 13.64 -17.83
N LYS A 41 -0.23 12.73 -18.30
CA LYS A 41 -0.84 12.81 -19.64
C LYS A 41 -2.04 13.76 -19.68
N PHE A 42 -2.89 13.72 -18.68
CA PHE A 42 -4.17 14.42 -18.64
C PHE A 42 -4.37 15.05 -17.26
N PRO A 43 -3.64 16.15 -16.96
CA PRO A 43 -3.70 16.74 -15.63
C PRO A 43 -5.12 17.21 -15.29
N CYS A 44 -5.56 16.91 -14.08
CA CYS A 44 -6.80 17.41 -13.53
C CYS A 44 -6.71 17.51 -12.01
N ARG A 45 -7.58 18.35 -11.45
CA ARG A 45 -7.60 18.59 -10.01
C ARG A 45 -7.95 17.30 -9.23
N GLU A 46 -8.92 16.56 -9.71
CA GLU A 46 -9.39 15.34 -9.06
C GLU A 46 -8.27 14.32 -8.93
N ASN A 47 -7.49 14.11 -9.97
CA ASN A 47 -6.36 13.21 -9.91
C ASN A 47 -5.27 13.72 -8.98
N ALA A 48 -5.01 15.03 -8.98
CA ALA A 48 -4.02 15.63 -8.08
C ALA A 48 -4.40 15.40 -6.62
N ILE A 49 -5.66 15.58 -6.28
CA ILE A 49 -6.15 15.36 -4.91
C ILE A 49 -6.06 13.87 -4.55
N SER A 50 -6.48 13.00 -5.47
CA SER A 50 -6.41 11.55 -5.24
C SER A 50 -4.98 11.08 -4.99
N ILE A 51 -4.03 11.59 -5.76
CA ILE A 51 -2.61 11.29 -5.57
C ILE A 51 -2.16 11.68 -4.17
N THR A 52 -2.51 12.90 -3.72
CA THR A 52 -2.15 13.35 -2.38
C THR A 52 -2.74 12.46 -1.30
N LYS A 53 -3.99 12.05 -1.45
CA LYS A 53 -4.65 11.17 -0.46
C LYS A 53 -4.03 9.79 -0.42
N LEU A 54 -3.66 9.25 -1.56
CA LEU A 54 -2.99 7.95 -1.60
C LEU A 54 -1.58 8.03 -0.99
N GLU A 55 -0.87 9.11 -1.22
CA GLU A 55 0.42 9.34 -0.57
C GLU A 55 0.28 9.42 0.94
N GLU A 56 -0.75 10.10 1.42
CA GLU A 56 -1.05 10.15 2.86
C GLU A 56 -1.37 8.76 3.41
N ALA A 57 -2.15 7.96 2.68
CA ALA A 57 -2.49 6.61 3.11
C ALA A 57 -1.25 5.75 3.26
N ILE A 58 -0.31 5.85 2.33
CA ILE A 58 0.96 5.12 2.42
C ILE A 58 1.76 5.57 3.64
N MET A 59 1.82 6.87 3.91
CA MET A 59 2.50 7.41 5.09
C MET A 59 1.95 6.82 6.38
N TRP A 60 0.62 6.70 6.49
CA TRP A 60 0.00 6.13 7.68
C TRP A 60 0.30 4.65 7.84
N GLN A 61 0.35 3.90 6.73
CA GLN A 61 0.73 2.49 6.77
C GLN A 61 2.19 2.33 7.21
N GLU A 62 3.08 3.18 6.72
CA GLU A 62 4.48 3.17 7.13
C GLU A 62 4.64 3.55 8.60
N LYS A 63 3.86 4.52 9.06
CA LYS A 63 3.85 4.91 10.48
C LYS A 63 3.41 3.75 11.36
N ARG A 64 2.39 3.01 10.94
CA ARG A 64 1.94 1.83 11.68
C ARG A 64 3.07 0.81 11.81
N THR A 65 3.78 0.53 10.75
CA THR A 65 4.91 -0.40 10.77
C THR A 65 6.01 0.10 11.69
N THR A 66 6.37 1.38 11.61
CA THR A 66 7.38 2.00 12.47
C THR A 66 6.99 1.91 13.93
N ASP A 67 5.73 2.23 14.26
CA ASP A 67 5.24 2.17 15.63
C ASP A 67 5.27 0.74 16.18
N ARG A 68 4.93 -0.24 15.36
CA ARG A 68 4.98 -1.65 15.76
C ARG A 68 6.41 -2.11 16.02
N ILE A 69 7.35 -1.67 15.20
CA ILE A 69 8.76 -1.96 15.42
C ILE A 69 9.22 -1.38 16.76
N LYS A 70 8.85 -0.13 17.05
CA LYS A 70 9.20 0.54 18.31
C LYS A 70 8.63 -0.18 19.51
N ARG A 71 7.44 -0.78 19.40
CA ARG A 71 6.81 -1.53 20.48
C ARG A 71 7.31 -2.97 20.58
N GLY A 72 8.17 -3.41 19.64
CA GLY A 72 8.68 -4.76 19.62
C GLY A 72 7.66 -5.81 19.20
N VAL A 73 6.60 -5.41 18.48
CA VAL A 73 5.52 -6.33 18.06
C VAL A 73 5.47 -6.54 16.56
N GLU A 74 6.38 -5.96 15.80
CA GLU A 74 6.44 -6.20 14.37
C GLU A 74 6.74 -7.67 14.11
N GLY A 75 5.97 -8.28 13.21
CA GLY A 75 6.07 -9.70 12.94
C GLY A 75 5.27 -10.58 13.90
N GLN A 76 4.44 -9.97 14.77
CA GLN A 76 3.57 -10.68 15.69
C GLN A 76 2.10 -10.39 15.36
N HIS A 77 1.20 -11.25 15.85
CA HIS A 77 -0.25 -11.09 15.65
C HIS A 77 -0.83 -10.11 16.68
N VAL A 78 -0.21 -8.94 16.83
CA VAL A 78 -0.61 -7.90 17.79
C VAL A 78 -0.87 -6.61 17.01
N ILE A 79 -1.94 -5.91 17.33
CA ILE A 79 -2.29 -4.65 16.68
C ILE A 79 -1.36 -3.47 17.13
#